data_e715e0030ab5799d451ac501809af00d
#
_entry.id   e715e0030ab5799d451ac501809af00d
#
_cell.length_a   1.000
_cell.length_b   1.000
_cell.length_c   1.000
_cell.angle_alpha   90.00
_cell.angle_beta   90.00
_cell.angle_gamma   90.00
#
_symmetry.space_group_name_H-M   'P 1'
#
loop_
_entity.id
_entity.type
_entity.pdbx_description
1 polymer ?
#
loop_
_entity_poly.entity_id
_entity_poly.type
_entity_poly.pdbx_seq_one_letter_code
_entity_poly.pdbx_strand_id
1 'polypeptide(L)'
;MRIAVLGVGAVGGWFGGSLVKAGHDVVFIARGETLRVLREEGLRLNDEPPLPVVTADSLIDADLVLLAVKVTAGTDLGALLDGLPGHSLVALTQNSVEVPDLVAEVVGRERVRPGVVRGYFHHTGPARVEFHGGPISYEVGQGGVDTFVAALRDAGVEATARGDIDVDVWQKAMYVTTTGGLGALARAPLGELRTRLRPSLTELMREVEATARAYGVDVPEDVVEKTLAFADRMPAEATSSMHRDLVAGRPNELDAQVGAICRMAARRGVAVPMHDLLLGVLGYPLNP
;
A
#
# COMPACT_ATOMS: atom_id res chain seq x y z
N MET A 1 8.08 19.38 -12.19
CA MET A 1 6.98 18.40 -11.99
C MET A 1 6.23 18.77 -10.72
N ARG A 2 4.94 18.99 -10.83
CA ARG A 2 4.07 19.20 -9.66
C ARG A 2 3.48 17.85 -9.23
N ILE A 3 3.62 17.51 -7.95
CA ILE A 3 3.17 16.24 -7.38
C ILE A 3 2.02 16.52 -6.40
N ALA A 4 0.86 15.89 -6.62
CA ALA A 4 -0.22 15.92 -5.66
C ALA A 4 -0.18 14.62 -4.81
N VAL A 5 -0.15 14.76 -3.49
CA VAL A 5 -0.21 13.61 -2.56
C VAL A 5 -1.65 13.48 -2.06
N LEU A 6 -2.37 12.51 -2.57
CA LEU A 6 -3.76 12.23 -2.18
C LEU A 6 -3.78 11.21 -1.03
N GLY A 7 -4.01 11.73 0.17
CA GLY A 7 -3.98 10.97 1.41
C GLY A 7 -2.69 11.19 2.23
N VAL A 8 -2.84 11.86 3.37
CA VAL A 8 -1.72 12.23 4.25
C VAL A 8 -1.69 11.30 5.48
N GLY A 9 -1.67 10.00 5.18
CA GLY A 9 -1.40 8.95 6.16
C GLY A 9 0.10 8.68 6.32
N ALA A 10 0.45 7.51 6.84
CA ALA A 10 1.84 7.12 7.09
C ALA A 10 2.72 7.22 5.83
N VAL A 11 2.27 6.62 4.73
CA VAL A 11 3.04 6.59 3.47
C VAL A 11 3.04 7.96 2.80
N GLY A 12 1.85 8.53 2.51
CA GLY A 12 1.75 9.80 1.78
C GLY A 12 2.36 10.97 2.54
N GLY A 13 2.22 11.00 3.88
CA GLY A 13 2.86 11.99 4.73
C GLY A 13 4.38 11.90 4.68
N TRP A 14 4.94 10.68 4.79
CA TRP A 14 6.39 10.50 4.74
C TRP A 14 6.99 10.84 3.37
N PHE A 15 6.49 10.24 2.29
CA PHE A 15 7.01 10.46 0.95
C PHE A 15 6.82 11.91 0.49
N GLY A 16 5.61 12.46 0.68
CA GLY A 16 5.34 13.85 0.34
C GLY A 16 6.19 14.83 1.15
N GLY A 17 6.35 14.59 2.46
CA GLY A 17 7.18 15.42 3.32
C GLY A 17 8.66 15.35 2.96
N SER A 18 9.18 14.16 2.62
CA SER A 18 10.56 14.00 2.13
C SER A 18 10.80 14.78 0.83
N LEU A 19 9.83 14.72 -0.11
CA LEU A 19 9.87 15.50 -1.35
C LEU A 19 9.86 17.02 -1.08
N VAL A 20 9.03 17.52 -0.15
CA VAL A 20 9.02 18.94 0.24
C VAL A 20 10.35 19.34 0.85
N LYS A 21 10.94 18.52 1.72
CA LYS A 21 12.27 18.78 2.33
C LYS A 21 13.39 18.86 1.28
N ALA A 22 13.27 18.12 0.19
CA ALA A 22 14.17 18.17 -0.96
C ALA A 22 13.88 19.34 -1.92
N GLY A 23 12.86 20.17 -1.66
CA GLY A 23 12.53 21.36 -2.44
C GLY A 23 11.64 21.12 -3.65
N HIS A 24 10.97 19.97 -3.75
CA HIS A 24 10.05 19.67 -4.84
C HIS A 24 8.68 20.33 -4.66
N ASP A 25 7.98 20.61 -5.78
CA ASP A 25 6.63 21.18 -5.81
C ASP A 25 5.60 20.11 -5.45
N VAL A 26 5.19 20.07 -4.19
CA VAL A 26 4.25 19.09 -3.63
C VAL A 26 3.05 19.78 -3.03
N VAL A 27 1.85 19.28 -3.37
CA VAL A 27 0.59 19.71 -2.76
C VAL A 27 -0.07 18.52 -2.08
N PHE A 28 -0.38 18.66 -0.79
CA PHE A 28 -1.09 17.63 -0.04
C PHE A 28 -2.59 17.81 -0.16
N ILE A 29 -3.27 16.75 -0.59
CA ILE A 29 -4.72 16.70 -0.67
C ILE A 29 -5.24 15.94 0.54
N ALA A 30 -5.94 16.65 1.42
CA ALA A 30 -6.47 16.12 2.67
C ALA A 30 -7.85 16.71 2.96
N ARG A 31 -8.56 16.12 3.92
CA ARG A 31 -9.89 16.57 4.37
C ARG A 31 -9.97 16.59 5.89
N GLY A 32 -10.98 17.27 6.41
CA GLY A 32 -11.28 17.29 7.85
C GLY A 32 -10.11 17.73 8.72
N GLU A 33 -9.91 17.02 9.82
CA GLU A 33 -8.91 17.39 10.83
C GLU A 33 -7.48 17.37 10.30
N THR A 34 -7.13 16.41 9.43
CA THR A 34 -5.79 16.36 8.82
C THR A 34 -5.50 17.62 8.01
N LEU A 35 -6.46 18.10 7.22
CA LEU A 35 -6.30 19.34 6.46
C LEU A 35 -6.14 20.55 7.37
N ARG A 36 -6.92 20.64 8.43
CA ARG A 36 -6.83 21.71 9.42
C ARG A 36 -5.42 21.77 10.05
N VAL A 37 -4.94 20.62 10.54
CA VAL A 37 -3.62 20.53 11.19
C VAL A 37 -2.50 20.87 10.19
N LEU A 38 -2.56 20.36 8.94
CA LEU A 38 -1.57 20.70 7.91
C LEU A 38 -1.49 22.22 7.64
N ARG A 39 -2.63 22.92 7.64
CA ARG A 39 -2.70 24.37 7.40
C ARG A 39 -2.20 25.19 8.58
N GLU A 40 -2.54 24.78 9.80
CA GLU A 40 -2.25 25.55 11.02
C GLU A 40 -0.89 25.20 11.61
N GLU A 41 -0.49 23.94 11.61
CA GLU A 41 0.69 23.44 12.29
C GLU A 41 1.77 22.91 11.32
N GLY A 42 1.41 22.54 10.09
CA GLY A 42 2.29 21.87 9.14
C GLY A 42 2.33 20.34 9.32
N LEU A 43 3.18 19.69 8.52
CA LEU A 43 3.42 18.25 8.58
C LEU A 43 4.58 17.94 9.53
N ARG A 44 4.41 16.99 10.43
CA ARG A 44 5.45 16.56 11.35
C ARG A 44 5.97 15.17 10.97
N LEU A 45 7.28 15.08 10.73
CA LEU A 45 8.00 13.84 10.47
C LEU A 45 8.94 13.55 11.65
N ASN A 46 8.75 12.45 12.32
CA ASN A 46 9.44 12.12 13.58
C ASN A 46 9.33 13.27 14.60
N ASP A 47 10.38 13.49 15.37
CA ASP A 47 10.51 14.58 16.34
C ASP A 47 11.03 15.91 15.71
N GLU A 48 11.02 16.01 14.38
CA GLU A 48 11.49 17.21 13.70
C GLU A 48 10.49 18.38 13.86
N PRO A 49 10.97 19.63 13.70
CA PRO A 49 10.06 20.78 13.64
C PRO A 49 9.01 20.60 12.53
N PRO A 50 7.80 21.13 12.72
CA PRO A 50 6.76 21.06 11.71
C PRO A 50 7.21 21.66 10.38
N LEU A 51 6.99 20.91 9.30
CA LEU A 51 7.29 21.30 7.94
C LEU A 51 6.10 22.07 7.35
N PRO A 52 6.26 23.35 6.96
CA PRO A 52 5.24 24.07 6.23
C PRO A 52 4.97 23.41 4.87
N VAL A 53 3.71 23.21 4.53
CA VAL A 53 3.30 22.49 3.30
C VAL A 53 2.18 23.21 2.58
N VAL A 54 2.12 23.05 1.26
CA VAL A 54 0.99 23.51 0.45
C VAL A 54 -0.11 22.45 0.49
N THR A 55 -1.38 22.89 0.65
CA THR A 55 -2.51 21.98 0.83
C THR A 55 -3.68 22.35 -0.08
N ALA A 56 -4.47 21.34 -0.46
CA ALA A 56 -5.75 21.48 -1.11
C ALA A 56 -6.78 20.51 -0.48
N ASP A 57 -8.07 20.78 -0.67
CA ASP A 57 -9.18 19.92 -0.26
C ASP A 57 -9.76 19.07 -1.39
N SER A 58 -9.30 19.33 -2.62
CA SER A 58 -9.69 18.65 -3.86
C SER A 58 -8.49 18.48 -4.78
N LEU A 59 -8.64 17.66 -5.82
CA LEU A 59 -7.63 17.48 -6.85
C LEU A 59 -7.30 18.81 -7.53
N ILE A 60 -6.03 18.97 -7.86
CA ILE A 60 -5.48 20.15 -8.52
C ILE A 60 -4.83 19.75 -9.84
N ASP A 61 -4.45 20.73 -10.63
CA ASP A 61 -3.60 20.52 -11.79
C ASP A 61 -2.20 20.10 -11.36
N ALA A 62 -1.87 18.82 -11.59
CA ALA A 62 -0.62 18.17 -11.21
C ALA A 62 -0.16 17.19 -12.29
N ASP A 63 1.14 17.05 -12.46
CA ASP A 63 1.72 16.08 -13.42
C ASP A 63 1.53 14.65 -12.94
N LEU A 64 1.56 14.44 -11.61
CA LEU A 64 1.44 13.14 -10.99
C LEU A 64 0.67 13.23 -9.67
N VAL A 65 -0.24 12.28 -9.46
CA VAL A 65 -0.91 12.04 -8.18
C VAL A 65 -0.30 10.80 -7.52
N LEU A 66 0.29 10.97 -6.35
CA LEU A 66 0.65 9.86 -5.47
C LEU A 66 -0.59 9.48 -4.66
N LEU A 67 -1.25 8.40 -5.06
CA LEU A 67 -2.43 7.89 -4.37
C LEU A 67 -2.00 7.10 -3.14
N ALA A 68 -2.17 7.68 -1.97
CA ALA A 68 -1.69 7.13 -0.69
C ALA A 68 -2.81 6.99 0.37
N VAL A 69 -4.08 7.03 -0.07
CA VAL A 69 -5.22 6.69 0.79
C VAL A 69 -5.27 5.19 1.04
N LYS A 70 -5.71 4.78 2.23
CA LYS A 70 -6.09 3.38 2.48
C LYS A 70 -7.35 3.07 1.67
N VAL A 71 -7.34 1.96 0.95
CA VAL A 71 -8.53 1.44 0.26
C VAL A 71 -9.22 0.45 1.20
N THR A 72 -10.38 0.86 1.70
CA THR A 72 -11.25 0.06 2.57
C THR A 72 -12.55 -0.27 1.83
N ALA A 73 -13.38 -1.14 2.37
CA ALA A 73 -14.64 -1.56 1.75
C ALA A 73 -15.60 -0.40 1.36
N GLY A 74 -15.46 0.76 2.02
CA GLY A 74 -16.26 1.96 1.71
C GLY A 74 -15.54 3.03 0.87
N THR A 75 -14.36 2.72 0.32
CA THR A 75 -13.60 3.70 -0.46
C THR A 75 -14.14 3.80 -1.89
N ASP A 76 -14.64 4.98 -2.24
CA ASP A 76 -15.07 5.32 -3.61
C ASP A 76 -13.89 5.96 -4.37
N LEU A 77 -13.21 5.14 -5.19
CA LEU A 77 -12.09 5.60 -6.01
C LEU A 77 -12.54 6.57 -7.11
N GLY A 78 -13.76 6.41 -7.64
CA GLY A 78 -14.34 7.32 -8.61
C GLY A 78 -14.45 8.73 -8.03
N ALA A 79 -15.09 8.86 -6.86
CA ALA A 79 -15.22 10.14 -6.18
C ALA A 79 -13.88 10.73 -5.70
N LEU A 80 -12.88 9.88 -5.39
CA LEU A 80 -11.55 10.34 -5.00
C LEU A 80 -10.76 10.91 -6.16
N LEU A 81 -10.96 10.40 -7.37
CA LEU A 81 -10.23 10.75 -8.59
C LEU A 81 -11.06 11.62 -9.54
N ASP A 82 -12.26 12.02 -9.12
CA ASP A 82 -13.10 12.94 -9.88
C ASP A 82 -12.38 14.28 -10.08
N GLY A 83 -12.43 14.79 -11.31
CA GLY A 83 -11.74 16.03 -11.69
C GLY A 83 -10.24 15.88 -11.90
N LEU A 84 -9.68 14.65 -11.92
CA LEU A 84 -8.26 14.43 -12.23
C LEU A 84 -7.94 14.90 -13.66
N PRO A 85 -6.97 15.84 -13.87
CA PRO A 85 -6.60 16.31 -15.19
C PRO A 85 -6.17 15.14 -16.11
N GLY A 86 -6.55 15.21 -17.39
CA GLY A 86 -6.34 14.12 -18.36
C GLY A 86 -4.87 13.72 -18.59
N HIS A 87 -3.93 14.60 -18.29
CA HIS A 87 -2.48 14.35 -18.42
C HIS A 87 -1.83 13.76 -17.16
N SER A 88 -2.50 13.83 -16.00
CA SER A 88 -1.91 13.40 -14.73
C SER A 88 -1.72 11.88 -14.70
N LEU A 89 -0.56 11.42 -14.27
CA LEU A 89 -0.32 10.02 -13.91
C LEU A 89 -0.77 9.75 -12.48
N VAL A 90 -1.17 8.51 -12.20
CA VAL A 90 -1.55 8.07 -10.85
C VAL A 90 -0.60 6.97 -10.39
N ALA A 91 0.32 7.31 -9.49
CA ALA A 91 1.24 6.39 -8.86
C ALA A 91 0.62 5.81 -7.58
N LEU A 92 0.62 4.50 -7.45
CA LEU A 92 -0.08 3.77 -6.40
C LEU A 92 0.85 3.33 -5.28
N THR A 93 0.34 3.32 -4.05
CA THR A 93 1.10 2.85 -2.87
C THR A 93 0.39 1.72 -2.12
N GLN A 94 -0.79 1.32 -2.55
CA GLN A 94 -1.64 0.36 -1.85
C GLN A 94 -1.08 -1.06 -1.88
N ASN A 95 -1.26 -1.79 -0.78
CA ASN A 95 -0.91 -3.20 -0.67
C ASN A 95 -2.04 -4.09 -1.26
N SER A 96 -2.35 -3.90 -2.54
CA SER A 96 -3.45 -4.62 -3.20
C SER A 96 -3.10 -4.92 -4.64
N VAL A 97 -3.40 -6.13 -5.07
CA VAL A 97 -3.22 -6.58 -6.46
C VAL A 97 -4.37 -6.13 -7.37
N GLU A 98 -5.51 -5.75 -6.82
CA GLU A 98 -6.72 -5.35 -7.56
C GLU A 98 -6.83 -3.83 -7.75
N VAL A 99 -6.30 -3.03 -6.82
CA VAL A 99 -6.41 -1.56 -6.88
C VAL A 99 -5.89 -0.96 -8.18
N PRO A 100 -4.81 -1.46 -8.81
CA PRO A 100 -4.39 -0.97 -10.12
C PRO A 100 -5.48 -1.08 -11.19
N ASP A 101 -6.25 -2.17 -11.20
CA ASP A 101 -7.35 -2.37 -12.14
C ASP A 101 -8.53 -1.45 -11.82
N LEU A 102 -8.91 -1.34 -10.55
CA LEU A 102 -9.98 -0.46 -10.11
C LEU A 102 -9.70 1.02 -10.42
N VAL A 103 -8.46 1.46 -10.23
CA VAL A 103 -8.06 2.83 -10.60
C VAL A 103 -8.05 2.99 -12.12
N ALA A 104 -7.63 1.96 -12.87
CA ALA A 104 -7.64 2.00 -14.33
C ALA A 104 -9.05 2.10 -14.94
N GLU A 105 -10.06 1.53 -14.29
CA GLU A 105 -11.46 1.69 -14.68
C GLU A 105 -11.93 3.16 -14.57
N VAL A 106 -11.35 3.93 -13.65
CA VAL A 106 -11.71 5.35 -13.43
C VAL A 106 -10.93 6.28 -14.36
N VAL A 107 -9.61 6.09 -14.47
CA VAL A 107 -8.73 7.09 -15.12
C VAL A 107 -8.12 6.63 -16.45
N GLY A 108 -8.27 5.36 -16.83
CA GLY A 108 -7.59 4.74 -17.97
C GLY A 108 -6.27 4.06 -17.57
N ARG A 109 -6.04 2.88 -18.14
CA ARG A 109 -4.86 2.02 -17.84
C ARG A 109 -3.53 2.73 -18.09
N GLU A 110 -3.46 3.50 -19.15
CA GLU A 110 -2.25 4.21 -19.59
C GLU A 110 -1.76 5.25 -18.57
N ARG A 111 -2.62 5.66 -17.65
CA ARG A 111 -2.32 6.66 -16.62
C ARG A 111 -1.94 6.05 -15.27
N VAL A 112 -2.21 4.77 -15.05
CA VAL A 112 -1.95 4.09 -13.79
C VAL A 112 -0.52 3.56 -13.71
N ARG A 113 0.13 3.82 -12.60
CA ARG A 113 1.47 3.30 -12.28
C ARG A 113 1.39 2.52 -10.98
N PRO A 114 1.23 1.18 -11.05
CA PRO A 114 1.32 0.34 -9.86
C PRO A 114 2.63 0.59 -9.13
N GLY A 115 2.63 0.46 -7.81
CA GLY A 115 3.84 0.72 -7.05
C GLY A 115 3.94 -0.10 -5.78
N VAL A 116 5.18 -0.33 -5.36
CA VAL A 116 5.51 -1.10 -4.17
C VAL A 116 6.36 -0.24 -3.24
N VAL A 117 5.76 0.17 -2.13
CA VAL A 117 6.44 0.92 -1.06
C VAL A 117 7.01 -0.06 -0.05
N ARG A 118 8.27 0.12 0.36
CA ARG A 118 8.87 -0.55 1.52
C ARG A 118 9.35 0.48 2.52
N GLY A 119 9.07 0.25 3.79
CA GLY A 119 9.43 1.12 4.91
C GLY A 119 8.48 0.92 6.08
N TYR A 120 8.95 1.25 7.27
CA TYR A 120 8.19 1.15 8.50
C TYR A 120 7.71 2.54 8.93
N PHE A 121 6.51 2.91 8.48
CA PHE A 121 5.90 4.21 8.78
C PHE A 121 4.68 4.03 9.68
N HIS A 122 4.59 4.87 10.72
CA HIS A 122 3.43 4.92 11.61
C HIS A 122 2.75 6.29 11.52
N HIS A 123 1.44 6.28 11.33
CA HIS A 123 0.61 7.46 11.45
C HIS A 123 0.21 7.61 12.93
N THR A 124 0.77 8.58 13.62
CA THR A 124 0.61 8.77 15.07
C THR A 124 -0.43 9.84 15.42
N GLY A 125 -0.96 10.53 14.42
CA GLY A 125 -2.01 11.54 14.55
C GLY A 125 -2.19 12.34 13.27
N PRO A 126 -3.18 13.25 13.21
CA PRO A 126 -3.37 14.12 12.05
C PRO A 126 -2.07 14.83 11.66
N ALA A 127 -1.64 14.68 10.40
CA ALA A 127 -0.39 15.24 9.87
C ALA A 127 0.88 14.89 10.68
N ARG A 128 0.91 13.71 11.34
CA ARG A 128 2.07 13.22 12.11
C ARG A 128 2.45 11.83 11.66
N VAL A 129 3.70 11.66 11.25
CA VAL A 129 4.25 10.40 10.76
C VAL A 129 5.59 10.12 11.43
N GLU A 130 5.75 8.90 11.90
CA GLU A 130 7.01 8.40 12.43
C GLU A 130 7.57 7.30 11.54
N PHE A 131 8.86 7.35 11.29
CA PHE A 131 9.61 6.30 10.62
C PHE A 131 10.44 5.53 11.64
N HIS A 132 10.25 4.22 11.68
CA HIS A 132 10.87 3.34 12.68
C HIS A 132 12.14 2.63 12.18
N GLY A 133 12.79 3.21 11.16
CA GLY A 133 14.08 2.71 10.66
C GLY A 133 13.95 1.63 9.57
N GLY A 134 15.11 1.22 9.05
CA GLY A 134 15.23 0.27 7.93
C GLY A 134 15.32 0.97 6.57
N PRO A 135 15.42 0.20 5.47
CA PRO A 135 15.47 0.76 4.13
C PRO A 135 14.11 1.35 3.75
N ILE A 136 14.15 2.45 3.01
CA ILE A 136 12.98 3.06 2.39
C ILE A 136 13.11 2.91 0.89
N SER A 137 12.17 2.21 0.25
CA SER A 137 12.16 2.10 -1.19
C SER A 137 10.77 2.28 -1.80
N TYR A 138 10.76 2.68 -3.07
CA TYR A 138 9.57 2.73 -3.90
C TYR A 138 9.88 2.26 -5.32
N GLU A 139 9.42 1.08 -5.65
CA GLU A 139 9.38 0.59 -7.02
C GLU A 139 8.06 0.99 -7.66
N VAL A 140 8.11 1.54 -8.88
CA VAL A 140 6.92 2.04 -9.60
C VAL A 140 6.93 1.57 -11.05
N GLY A 141 5.77 1.31 -11.61
CA GLY A 141 5.61 0.95 -13.03
C GLY A 141 6.21 2.03 -13.93
N GLN A 142 6.98 1.59 -14.94
CA GLN A 142 7.62 2.50 -15.90
C GLN A 142 6.60 3.29 -16.75
N GLY A 143 7.10 4.30 -17.45
CA GLY A 143 6.36 5.12 -18.41
C GLY A 143 5.98 6.49 -17.85
N GLY A 144 6.78 7.51 -18.16
CA GLY A 144 6.55 8.90 -17.77
C GLY A 144 6.81 9.24 -16.29
N VAL A 145 7.42 8.34 -15.52
CA VAL A 145 7.71 8.54 -14.08
C VAL A 145 9.17 8.88 -13.78
N ASP A 146 10.02 9.06 -14.78
CA ASP A 146 11.47 9.24 -14.58
C ASP A 146 11.79 10.47 -13.71
N THR A 147 11.09 11.58 -13.94
CA THR A 147 11.23 12.80 -13.12
C THR A 147 10.75 12.58 -11.69
N PHE A 148 9.69 11.81 -11.48
CA PHE A 148 9.20 11.45 -10.16
C PHE A 148 10.17 10.54 -9.41
N VAL A 149 10.72 9.53 -10.09
CA VAL A 149 11.74 8.63 -9.55
C VAL A 149 13.01 9.41 -9.17
N ALA A 150 13.44 10.36 -10.02
CA ALA A 150 14.57 11.24 -9.71
C ALA A 150 14.29 12.09 -8.48
N ALA A 151 13.10 12.69 -8.36
CA ALA A 151 12.68 13.47 -7.21
C ALA A 151 12.69 12.66 -5.90
N LEU A 152 12.21 11.41 -5.94
CA LEU A 152 12.25 10.53 -4.78
C LEU A 152 13.68 10.19 -4.36
N ARG A 153 14.59 9.96 -5.32
CA ARG A 153 16.01 9.70 -5.02
C ARG A 153 16.68 10.93 -4.40
N ASP A 154 16.38 12.11 -4.92
CA ASP A 154 16.85 13.38 -4.36
C ASP A 154 16.34 13.58 -2.91
N ALA A 155 15.13 13.12 -2.64
CA ALA A 155 14.54 13.10 -1.30
C ALA A 155 15.04 11.96 -0.38
N GLY A 156 16.07 11.21 -0.77
CA GLY A 156 16.66 10.14 0.02
C GLY A 156 15.86 8.81 0.01
N VAL A 157 14.95 8.64 -0.94
CA VAL A 157 14.21 7.39 -1.12
C VAL A 157 14.87 6.56 -2.22
N GLU A 158 15.15 5.29 -1.95
CA GLU A 158 15.57 4.35 -2.99
C GLU A 158 14.39 4.10 -3.94
N ALA A 159 14.43 4.66 -5.16
CA ALA A 159 13.32 4.58 -6.10
C ALA A 159 13.74 4.03 -7.46
N THR A 160 12.88 3.21 -8.08
CA THR A 160 13.16 2.57 -9.37
C THR A 160 11.88 2.44 -10.20
N ALA A 161 11.97 2.80 -11.50
CA ALA A 161 10.92 2.51 -12.47
C ALA A 161 11.14 1.12 -13.06
N ARG A 162 10.10 0.27 -13.06
CA ARG A 162 10.17 -1.13 -13.48
C ARG A 162 9.16 -1.48 -14.57
N GLY A 163 9.59 -2.26 -15.58
CA GLY A 163 8.71 -2.83 -16.60
C GLY A 163 7.94 -4.06 -16.10
N ASP A 164 8.49 -4.76 -15.10
CA ASP A 164 7.97 -5.98 -14.49
C ASP A 164 7.36 -5.73 -13.10
N ILE A 165 6.82 -4.52 -12.87
CA ILE A 165 6.31 -4.09 -11.55
C ILE A 165 5.25 -5.04 -10.97
N ASP A 166 4.46 -5.69 -11.82
CA ASP A 166 3.41 -6.62 -11.38
C ASP A 166 3.99 -7.81 -10.61
N VAL A 167 5.19 -8.28 -10.97
CA VAL A 167 5.88 -9.34 -10.22
C VAL A 167 6.11 -8.90 -8.78
N ASP A 168 6.58 -7.67 -8.59
CA ASP A 168 6.90 -7.12 -7.28
C ASP A 168 5.61 -6.82 -6.45
N VAL A 169 4.56 -6.33 -7.12
CA VAL A 169 3.23 -6.12 -6.50
C VAL A 169 2.69 -7.45 -5.96
N TRP A 170 2.72 -8.52 -6.76
CA TRP A 170 2.22 -9.81 -6.34
C TRP A 170 3.09 -10.48 -5.26
N GLN A 171 4.42 -10.35 -5.35
CA GLN A 171 5.33 -10.84 -4.30
C GLN A 171 5.09 -10.14 -2.96
N LYS A 172 4.93 -8.81 -2.98
CA LYS A 172 4.62 -8.07 -1.77
C LYS A 172 3.25 -8.44 -1.21
N ALA A 173 2.23 -8.52 -2.08
CA ALA A 173 0.89 -8.94 -1.68
C ALA A 173 0.90 -10.33 -1.05
N MET A 174 1.65 -11.29 -1.61
CA MET A 174 1.83 -12.62 -1.03
C MET A 174 2.27 -12.54 0.43
N TYR A 175 3.27 -11.71 0.75
CA TYR A 175 3.74 -11.55 2.12
C TYR A 175 2.72 -10.82 3.02
N VAL A 176 2.28 -9.62 2.62
CA VAL A 176 1.49 -8.76 3.52
C VAL A 176 0.06 -9.26 3.74
N THR A 177 -0.56 -9.83 2.69
CA THR A 177 -1.93 -10.36 2.76
C THR A 177 -1.99 -11.61 3.62
N THR A 178 -1.08 -12.55 3.40
CA THR A 178 -1.09 -13.84 4.12
C THR A 178 -0.67 -13.69 5.58
N THR A 179 0.41 -12.94 5.86
CA THR A 179 0.83 -12.69 7.25
C THR A 179 -0.17 -11.81 7.99
N GLY A 180 -0.79 -10.85 7.30
CA GLY A 180 -1.79 -9.96 7.89
C GLY A 180 -3.10 -10.69 8.22
N GLY A 181 -3.64 -11.45 7.27
CA GLY A 181 -4.87 -12.22 7.45
C GLY A 181 -4.72 -13.33 8.48
N LEU A 182 -3.73 -14.21 8.29
CA LEU A 182 -3.47 -15.31 9.24
C LEU A 182 -3.11 -14.80 10.64
N GLY A 183 -2.30 -13.73 10.72
CA GLY A 183 -1.94 -13.11 11.99
C GLY A 183 -3.13 -12.54 12.75
N ALA A 184 -4.03 -11.87 12.05
CA ALA A 184 -5.26 -11.34 12.65
C ALA A 184 -6.19 -12.46 13.12
N LEU A 185 -6.40 -13.51 12.29
CA LEU A 185 -7.23 -14.66 12.64
C LEU A 185 -6.67 -15.38 13.88
N ALA A 186 -5.37 -15.66 13.88
CA ALA A 186 -4.71 -16.38 14.96
C ALA A 186 -4.41 -15.49 16.19
N ARG A 187 -4.56 -14.16 16.08
CA ARG A 187 -4.10 -13.15 17.06
C ARG A 187 -2.63 -13.38 17.44
N ALA A 188 -1.79 -13.70 16.46
CA ALA A 188 -0.43 -14.14 16.67
C ALA A 188 0.58 -13.32 15.86
N PRO A 189 1.76 -13.04 16.41
CA PRO A 189 2.84 -12.37 15.70
C PRO A 189 3.51 -13.29 14.68
N LEU A 190 4.37 -12.74 13.84
CA LEU A 190 5.02 -13.44 12.74
C LEU A 190 5.83 -14.68 13.20
N GLY A 191 6.42 -14.64 14.39
CA GLY A 191 7.15 -15.78 14.95
C GLY A 191 6.29 -17.06 15.03
N GLU A 192 5.02 -16.95 15.43
CA GLU A 192 4.07 -18.06 15.47
C GLU A 192 3.65 -18.50 14.07
N LEU A 193 3.47 -17.53 13.14
CA LEU A 193 3.03 -17.82 11.77
C LEU A 193 4.08 -18.63 11.01
N ARG A 194 5.37 -18.28 11.17
CA ARG A 194 6.48 -18.94 10.46
C ARG A 194 6.95 -20.24 11.13
N THR A 195 6.45 -20.57 12.33
CA THR A 195 6.76 -21.80 13.06
C THR A 195 5.54 -22.71 13.14
N ARG A 196 4.72 -22.55 14.16
CA ARG A 196 3.54 -23.38 14.44
C ARG A 196 2.51 -23.37 13.30
N LEU A 197 2.29 -22.21 12.66
CA LEU A 197 1.31 -22.02 11.59
C LEU A 197 1.95 -22.02 10.18
N ARG A 198 3.22 -22.42 10.07
CA ARG A 198 3.94 -22.44 8.79
C ARG A 198 3.21 -23.20 7.67
N PRO A 199 2.61 -24.39 7.90
CA PRO A 199 1.86 -25.07 6.84
C PRO A 199 0.70 -24.21 6.29
N SER A 200 -0.08 -23.58 7.16
CA SER A 200 -1.18 -22.70 6.75
C SER A 200 -0.70 -21.44 6.03
N LEU A 201 0.39 -20.84 6.51
CA LEU A 201 1.02 -19.69 5.85
C LEU A 201 1.51 -20.06 4.45
N THR A 202 2.11 -21.25 4.29
CA THR A 202 2.57 -21.76 3.00
C THR A 202 1.42 -21.96 2.02
N GLU A 203 0.32 -22.57 2.46
CA GLU A 203 -0.86 -22.78 1.59
C GLU A 203 -1.49 -21.45 1.15
N LEU A 204 -1.63 -20.48 2.06
CA LEU A 204 -2.08 -19.13 1.70
C LEU A 204 -1.17 -18.49 0.64
N MET A 205 0.16 -18.61 0.77
CA MET A 205 1.10 -18.08 -0.23
C MET A 205 0.96 -18.81 -1.58
N ARG A 206 0.72 -20.12 -1.59
CA ARG A 206 0.47 -20.88 -2.82
C ARG A 206 -0.82 -20.45 -3.53
N GLU A 207 -1.87 -20.12 -2.79
CA GLU A 207 -3.10 -19.59 -3.38
C GLU A 207 -2.83 -18.23 -4.08
N VAL A 208 -2.01 -17.36 -3.48
CA VAL A 208 -1.60 -16.09 -4.11
C VAL A 208 -0.75 -16.37 -5.36
N GLU A 209 0.21 -17.30 -5.30
CA GLU A 209 1.03 -17.71 -6.44
C GLU A 209 0.17 -18.22 -7.59
N ALA A 210 -0.74 -19.16 -7.31
CA ALA A 210 -1.63 -19.73 -8.32
C ALA A 210 -2.49 -18.65 -9.00
N THR A 211 -2.98 -17.70 -8.20
CA THR A 211 -3.76 -16.57 -8.72
C THR A 211 -2.89 -15.66 -9.59
N ALA A 212 -1.69 -15.30 -9.17
CA ALA A 212 -0.75 -14.47 -9.95
C ALA A 212 -0.44 -15.10 -11.32
N ARG A 213 -0.11 -16.40 -11.33
CA ARG A 213 0.15 -17.15 -12.57
C ARG A 213 -1.05 -17.21 -13.50
N ALA A 214 -2.27 -17.33 -12.97
CA ALA A 214 -3.51 -17.30 -13.76
C ALA A 214 -3.76 -15.93 -14.43
N TYR A 215 -3.15 -14.86 -13.90
CA TYR A 215 -3.12 -13.53 -14.53
C TYR A 215 -1.94 -13.33 -15.46
N GLY A 216 -1.09 -14.34 -15.67
CA GLY A 216 0.08 -14.28 -16.55
C GLY A 216 1.27 -13.52 -15.94
N VAL A 217 1.26 -13.32 -14.63
CA VAL A 217 2.40 -12.70 -13.93
C VAL A 217 3.51 -13.75 -13.79
N ASP A 218 4.69 -13.44 -14.32
CA ASP A 218 5.85 -14.32 -14.32
C ASP A 218 6.60 -14.27 -12.97
N VAL A 219 5.89 -14.69 -11.91
CA VAL A 219 6.52 -14.83 -10.60
C VAL A 219 7.53 -15.98 -10.60
N PRO A 220 8.69 -15.84 -9.92
CA PRO A 220 9.69 -16.90 -9.83
C PRO A 220 9.10 -18.24 -9.38
N GLU A 221 9.66 -19.36 -9.86
CA GLU A 221 9.21 -20.69 -9.45
C GLU A 221 9.32 -20.93 -7.93
N ASP A 222 10.32 -20.32 -7.31
CA ASP A 222 10.61 -20.40 -5.88
C ASP A 222 10.06 -19.20 -5.07
N VAL A 223 9.02 -18.50 -5.58
CA VAL A 223 8.48 -17.29 -4.96
C VAL A 223 7.95 -17.53 -3.55
N VAL A 224 7.30 -18.68 -3.30
CA VAL A 224 6.79 -19.04 -1.98
C VAL A 224 7.94 -19.27 -1.00
N GLU A 225 8.95 -20.04 -1.41
CA GLU A 225 10.14 -20.33 -0.59
C GLU A 225 10.91 -19.04 -0.26
N LYS A 226 11.07 -18.15 -1.23
CA LYS A 226 11.72 -16.85 -1.03
C LYS A 226 10.93 -15.96 -0.08
N THR A 227 9.60 -15.97 -0.19
CA THR A 227 8.72 -15.19 0.70
C THR A 227 8.73 -15.74 2.13
N LEU A 228 8.73 -17.06 2.29
CA LEU A 228 8.92 -17.70 3.59
C LEU A 228 10.30 -17.39 4.19
N ALA A 229 11.38 -17.49 3.39
CA ALA A 229 12.72 -17.13 3.83
C ALA A 229 12.84 -15.65 4.23
N PHE A 230 12.10 -14.75 3.56
CA PHE A 230 11.98 -13.37 3.98
C PHE A 230 11.28 -13.26 5.34
N ALA A 231 10.14 -13.94 5.53
CA ALA A 231 9.42 -13.99 6.80
C ALA A 231 10.30 -14.53 7.95
N ASP A 232 11.15 -15.51 7.66
CA ASP A 232 12.06 -16.11 8.65
C ASP A 232 13.12 -15.12 9.19
N ARG A 233 13.48 -14.09 8.41
CA ARG A 233 14.44 -13.05 8.82
C ARG A 233 13.81 -11.88 9.56
N MET A 234 12.48 -11.73 9.51
CA MET A 234 11.80 -10.63 10.20
C MET A 234 11.74 -10.87 11.72
N PRO A 235 11.62 -9.81 12.53
CA PRO A 235 11.44 -9.94 13.97
C PRO A 235 10.24 -10.83 14.32
N ALA A 236 10.38 -11.67 15.35
CA ALA A 236 9.33 -12.63 15.72
C ALA A 236 8.05 -11.94 16.22
N GLU A 237 8.19 -10.78 16.85
CA GLU A 237 7.09 -9.93 17.35
C GLU A 237 6.42 -9.08 16.26
N ALA A 238 6.95 -9.09 15.03
CA ALA A 238 6.42 -8.26 13.94
C ALA A 238 4.96 -8.60 13.62
N THR A 239 4.18 -7.56 13.33
CA THR A 239 2.79 -7.64 12.88
C THR A 239 2.60 -6.69 11.68
N SER A 240 1.68 -7.03 10.77
CA SER A 240 1.32 -6.11 9.68
C SER A 240 0.39 -4.99 10.15
N SER A 241 0.27 -3.92 9.35
CA SER A 241 -0.69 -2.84 9.62
C SER A 241 -2.13 -3.36 9.62
N MET A 242 -2.49 -4.20 8.63
CA MET A 242 -3.82 -4.80 8.53
C MET A 242 -4.15 -5.65 9.77
N HIS A 243 -3.21 -6.49 10.24
CA HIS A 243 -3.37 -7.25 11.47
C HIS A 243 -3.70 -6.32 12.67
N ARG A 244 -2.88 -5.29 12.88
CA ARG A 244 -3.09 -4.34 13.99
C ARG A 244 -4.42 -3.60 13.89
N ASP A 245 -4.85 -3.22 12.69
CA ASP A 245 -6.12 -2.53 12.49
C ASP A 245 -7.32 -3.46 12.74
N LEU A 246 -7.26 -4.70 12.25
CA LEU A 246 -8.30 -5.73 12.47
C LEU A 246 -8.47 -6.05 13.96
N VAL A 247 -7.38 -6.32 14.66
CA VAL A 247 -7.41 -6.65 16.11
C VAL A 247 -7.91 -5.45 16.94
N ALA A 248 -7.62 -4.23 16.50
CA ALA A 248 -8.06 -3.02 17.17
C ALA A 248 -9.47 -2.54 16.73
N GLY A 249 -10.17 -3.26 15.86
CA GLY A 249 -11.48 -2.86 15.33
C GLY A 249 -11.46 -1.55 14.54
N ARG A 250 -10.32 -1.17 13.95
CA ARG A 250 -10.17 0.04 13.15
C ARG A 250 -10.52 -0.20 11.68
N PRO A 251 -10.83 0.86 10.92
CA PRO A 251 -10.91 0.77 9.45
C PRO A 251 -9.64 0.11 8.89
N ASN A 252 -9.82 -0.94 8.09
CA ASN A 252 -8.72 -1.80 7.63
C ASN A 252 -8.86 -2.15 6.15
N GLU A 253 -7.83 -2.78 5.61
CA GLU A 253 -7.71 -3.12 4.20
C GLU A 253 -7.98 -4.62 3.92
N LEU A 254 -8.75 -5.32 4.78
CA LEU A 254 -9.07 -6.74 4.60
C LEU A 254 -9.68 -7.01 3.22
N ASP A 255 -10.64 -6.20 2.82
CA ASP A 255 -11.31 -6.34 1.52
C ASP A 255 -10.36 -6.06 0.36
N ALA A 256 -9.54 -4.99 0.44
CA ALA A 256 -8.60 -4.64 -0.61
C ALA A 256 -7.38 -5.59 -0.70
N GLN A 257 -7.11 -6.39 0.32
CA GLN A 257 -6.01 -7.36 0.35
C GLN A 257 -6.53 -8.79 0.20
N VAL A 258 -7.17 -9.34 1.23
CA VAL A 258 -7.67 -10.73 1.20
C VAL A 258 -8.85 -10.85 0.21
N GLY A 259 -9.81 -9.95 0.28
CA GLY A 259 -10.95 -9.91 -0.65
C GLY A 259 -10.54 -9.76 -2.11
N ALA A 260 -9.50 -8.99 -2.39
CA ALA A 260 -8.93 -8.86 -3.74
C ALA A 260 -8.43 -10.21 -4.27
N ILE A 261 -7.70 -11.00 -3.47
CA ILE A 261 -7.25 -12.35 -3.88
C ILE A 261 -8.45 -13.23 -4.20
N CYS A 262 -9.48 -13.28 -3.33
CA CYS A 262 -10.69 -14.07 -3.57
C CYS A 262 -11.37 -13.67 -4.89
N ARG A 263 -11.59 -12.39 -5.13
CA ARG A 263 -12.25 -11.89 -6.35
C ARG A 263 -11.43 -12.17 -7.61
N MET A 264 -10.13 -11.91 -7.58
CA MET A 264 -9.25 -12.13 -8.72
C MET A 264 -9.13 -13.63 -9.03
N ALA A 265 -8.98 -14.47 -8.02
CA ALA A 265 -8.98 -15.94 -8.17
C ALA A 265 -10.28 -16.44 -8.81
N ALA A 266 -11.43 -15.99 -8.31
CA ALA A 266 -12.75 -16.37 -8.85
C ALA A 266 -12.90 -15.98 -10.33
N ARG A 267 -12.43 -14.80 -10.76
CA ARG A 267 -12.46 -14.37 -12.18
C ARG A 267 -11.63 -15.28 -13.10
N ARG A 268 -10.68 -16.04 -12.56
CA ARG A 268 -9.80 -16.94 -13.30
C ARG A 268 -10.07 -18.42 -13.01
N GLY A 269 -11.08 -18.75 -12.20
CA GLY A 269 -11.42 -20.13 -11.83
C GLY A 269 -10.36 -20.80 -10.95
N VAL A 270 -9.58 -20.03 -10.19
CA VAL A 270 -8.61 -20.54 -9.22
C VAL A 270 -9.28 -20.70 -7.87
N ALA A 271 -9.11 -21.88 -7.24
CA ALA A 271 -9.63 -22.13 -5.90
C ALA A 271 -8.68 -21.55 -4.85
N VAL A 272 -9.23 -20.76 -3.90
CA VAL A 272 -8.48 -20.13 -2.80
C VAL A 272 -9.19 -20.32 -1.45
N PRO A 273 -9.43 -21.59 -1.04
CA PRO A 273 -10.27 -21.90 0.13
C PRO A 273 -9.74 -21.30 1.43
N MET A 274 -8.43 -21.12 1.57
CA MET A 274 -7.86 -20.50 2.77
C MET A 274 -8.12 -19.00 2.82
N HIS A 275 -8.02 -18.27 1.69
CA HIS A 275 -8.40 -16.85 1.61
C HIS A 275 -9.89 -16.65 1.78
N ASP A 276 -10.74 -17.52 1.21
CA ASP A 276 -12.19 -17.47 1.41
C ASP A 276 -12.56 -17.66 2.89
N LEU A 277 -11.89 -18.59 3.57
CA LEU A 277 -12.05 -18.78 5.02
C LEU A 277 -11.62 -17.52 5.80
N LEU A 278 -10.44 -16.96 5.49
CA LEU A 278 -9.95 -15.74 6.15
C LEU A 278 -10.93 -14.58 5.96
N LEU A 279 -11.40 -14.36 4.73
CA LEU A 279 -12.36 -13.30 4.42
C LEU A 279 -13.68 -13.51 5.14
N GLY A 280 -14.20 -14.73 5.13
CA GLY A 280 -15.45 -15.09 5.80
C GLY A 280 -15.40 -14.88 7.31
N VAL A 281 -14.31 -15.28 7.97
CA VAL A 281 -14.19 -15.14 9.43
C VAL A 281 -13.86 -13.70 9.85
N LEU A 282 -12.91 -13.04 9.18
CA LEU A 282 -12.44 -11.69 9.57
C LEU A 282 -13.37 -10.59 9.06
N GLY A 283 -14.19 -10.83 8.04
CA GLY A 283 -15.18 -9.90 7.52
C GLY A 283 -16.39 -9.70 8.42
N TYR A 284 -16.65 -10.63 9.34
CA TYR A 284 -17.63 -10.43 10.40
C TYR A 284 -16.97 -9.74 11.61
N PRO A 285 -17.68 -8.80 12.28
CA PRO A 285 -17.14 -8.21 13.50
C PRO A 285 -16.86 -9.34 14.48
N LEU A 286 -15.57 -9.53 14.79
CA LEU A 286 -15.16 -10.42 15.88
C LEU A 286 -15.69 -9.76 17.16
N ASN A 287 -16.81 -10.29 17.69
CA ASN A 287 -17.29 -9.86 18.98
C ASN A 287 -16.19 -10.06 20.01
N PRO A 288 -15.97 -9.07 20.91
CA PRO A 288 -14.90 -9.09 21.91
C PRO A 288 -15.06 -10.24 22.91
#